data_be17c4691dc8bccf81350fa28c87ba34
#
_entry.id   be17c4691dc8bccf81350fa28c87ba34
#
_cell.length_a   1.000
_cell.length_b   1.000
_cell.length_c   1.000
_cell.angle_alpha   90.00
_cell.angle_beta   90.00
_cell.angle_gamma   90.00
#
_symmetry.space_group_name_H-M   'P 1'
#
loop_
_entity.id
_entity.type
_entity.pdbx_description
1 polymer ?
#
loop_
_entity_poly.entity_id
_entity_poly.type
_entity_poly.pdbx_seq_one_letter_code
_entity_poly.pdbx_strand_id
1 'polypeptide(L)'
;MDRKIRVAAIGDNCIDYYDSLNESYPGGNPVNVAVYIKRLGGESSYTGAVGTDSFGKIMISAIQNKGVDTSHIQVLDGKTAVTHVDIVDGDRVFGKYEEGVLADFKLREQDISFIKKHDLAVTGIWGMIEDELPLISKEIPVAFDFANKFANPIVEKAIPYVTYAFFSFDEESRNEFRQKYHS
;
A
#
# COMPACT_ATOMS: atom_id res chain seq x y z
N MET A 1 19.12 17.69 17.72
CA MET A 1 18.88 16.60 16.73
C MET A 1 17.52 16.83 16.15
N ASP A 2 17.43 16.98 14.84
CA ASP A 2 16.13 17.16 14.19
C ASP A 2 15.31 15.88 14.37
N ARG A 3 14.03 16.04 14.72
CA ARG A 3 13.10 14.93 14.90
C ARG A 3 12.90 14.25 13.54
N LYS A 4 13.13 12.94 13.49
CA LYS A 4 12.84 12.15 12.29
C LYS A 4 11.34 12.12 12.03
N ILE A 5 10.94 12.28 10.77
CA ILE A 5 9.56 12.07 10.35
C ILE A 5 9.19 10.60 10.50
N ARG A 6 7.97 10.33 10.97
CA ARG A 6 7.41 9.01 11.19
C ARG A 6 6.24 8.80 10.23
N VAL A 7 6.32 7.78 9.39
CA VAL A 7 5.32 7.49 8.36
C VAL A 7 4.69 6.11 8.61
N ALA A 8 3.35 6.06 8.71
CA ALA A 8 2.60 4.83 8.71
C ALA A 8 2.18 4.49 7.27
N ALA A 9 2.70 3.41 6.70
CA ALA A 9 2.28 2.88 5.42
C ALA A 9 1.25 1.77 5.64
N ILE A 10 0.12 1.82 4.92
CA ILE A 10 -1.06 1.00 5.25
C ILE A 10 -1.65 0.41 3.98
N GLY A 11 -2.00 -0.86 4.03
CA GLY A 11 -2.82 -1.51 3.01
C GLY A 11 -2.15 -2.68 2.32
N ASP A 12 -2.19 -2.69 1.00
CA ASP A 12 -1.82 -3.82 0.17
C ASP A 12 -0.34 -4.21 0.26
N ASN A 13 -0.13 -5.48 0.07
CA ASN A 13 1.15 -6.09 -0.22
C ASN A 13 0.92 -7.25 -1.21
N CYS A 14 1.94 -7.66 -1.91
CA CYS A 14 1.89 -8.89 -2.70
C CYS A 14 3.29 -9.48 -2.82
N ILE A 15 3.34 -10.75 -3.16
CA ILE A 15 4.54 -11.37 -3.67
C ILE A 15 4.48 -11.34 -5.20
N ASP A 16 5.41 -10.65 -5.83
CA ASP A 16 5.60 -10.71 -7.27
C ASP A 16 6.33 -12.02 -7.59
N TYR A 17 5.60 -13.00 -8.12
CA TYR A 17 6.12 -14.33 -8.45
C TYR A 17 6.38 -14.45 -9.94
N TYR A 18 7.66 -14.59 -10.30
CA TYR A 18 8.11 -14.75 -11.67
C TYR A 18 8.09 -16.22 -12.06
N ASP A 19 7.01 -16.66 -12.70
CA ASP A 19 6.76 -18.07 -13.02
C ASP A 19 7.91 -18.69 -13.85
N SER A 20 8.40 -17.97 -14.84
CA SER A 20 9.50 -18.44 -15.73
C SER A 20 10.84 -18.60 -15.02
N LEU A 21 11.08 -17.84 -13.94
CA LEU A 21 12.33 -17.84 -13.19
C LEU A 21 12.23 -18.66 -11.89
N ASN A 22 11.03 -19.01 -11.47
CA ASN A 22 10.73 -19.57 -10.14
C ASN A 22 11.31 -18.70 -8.99
N GLU A 23 11.20 -17.39 -9.16
CA GLU A 23 11.67 -16.40 -8.20
C GLU A 23 10.51 -15.58 -7.64
N SER A 24 10.67 -15.11 -6.40
CA SER A 24 9.63 -14.33 -5.72
C SER A 24 10.21 -13.10 -5.02
N TYR A 25 9.53 -11.96 -5.16
CA TYR A 25 9.95 -10.70 -4.59
C TYR A 25 8.81 -10.03 -3.82
N PRO A 26 9.05 -9.58 -2.58
CA PRO A 26 8.06 -8.77 -1.85
C PRO A 26 7.79 -7.45 -2.56
N GLY A 27 6.51 -7.17 -2.78
CA GLY A 27 5.98 -5.98 -3.44
C GLY A 27 4.83 -5.36 -2.65
N GLY A 28 4.14 -4.43 -3.30
CA GLY A 28 3.07 -3.62 -2.75
C GLY A 28 3.49 -2.17 -2.57
N ASN A 29 2.62 -1.24 -2.98
CA ASN A 29 2.95 0.19 -2.95
C ASN A 29 3.23 0.69 -1.52
N PRO A 30 2.40 0.44 -0.49
CA PRO A 30 2.68 0.87 0.87
C PRO A 30 3.96 0.25 1.44
N VAL A 31 4.25 -1.02 1.13
CA VAL A 31 5.50 -1.69 1.53
C VAL A 31 6.70 -0.96 0.97
N ASN A 32 6.67 -0.64 -0.32
CA ASN A 32 7.75 0.11 -0.98
C ASN A 32 7.95 1.48 -0.35
N VAL A 33 6.86 2.22 -0.09
CA VAL A 33 6.92 3.54 0.57
C VAL A 33 7.59 3.41 1.94
N ALA A 34 7.17 2.44 2.78
CA ALA A 34 7.77 2.24 4.10
C ALA A 34 9.29 1.99 4.01
N VAL A 35 9.73 1.14 3.08
CA VAL A 35 11.15 0.84 2.86
C VAL A 35 11.91 2.08 2.39
N TYR A 36 11.36 2.86 1.47
CA TYR A 36 12.05 4.07 0.97
C TYR A 36 12.14 5.16 2.02
N ILE A 37 11.13 5.35 2.88
CA ILE A 37 11.21 6.27 4.02
C ILE A 37 12.38 5.90 4.95
N LYS A 38 12.58 4.61 5.25
CA LYS A 38 13.74 4.16 6.02
C LYS A 38 15.07 4.47 5.33
N ARG A 39 15.17 4.22 4.03
CA ARG A 39 16.38 4.53 3.23
C ARG A 39 16.71 6.01 3.22
N LEU A 40 15.70 6.88 3.28
CA LEU A 40 15.87 8.35 3.33
C LEU A 40 16.12 8.87 4.76
N GLY A 41 16.26 7.99 5.75
CA GLY A 41 16.60 8.35 7.13
C GLY A 41 15.42 8.64 8.04
N GLY A 42 14.17 8.48 7.55
CA GLY A 42 12.95 8.56 8.36
C GLY A 42 12.70 7.31 9.19
N GLU A 43 11.61 7.35 9.94
CA GLU A 43 11.03 6.19 10.63
C GLU A 43 9.78 5.75 9.89
N SER A 44 9.54 4.44 9.77
CA SER A 44 8.33 3.93 9.12
C SER A 44 7.81 2.67 9.76
N SER A 45 6.51 2.49 9.67
CA SER A 45 5.81 1.25 9.98
C SER A 45 5.00 0.78 8.78
N TYR A 46 4.72 -0.51 8.76
CA TYR A 46 3.78 -1.08 7.80
C TYR A 46 2.65 -1.81 8.53
N THR A 47 1.41 -1.52 8.13
CA THR A 47 0.18 -2.14 8.63
C THR A 47 -0.59 -2.72 7.44
N GLY A 48 -0.75 -4.03 7.41
CA GLY A 48 -1.45 -4.78 6.36
C GLY A 48 -1.67 -6.21 6.81
N ALA A 49 -2.06 -7.11 5.91
CA ALA A 49 -2.25 -8.51 6.22
C ALA A 49 -1.37 -9.42 5.35
N VAL A 50 -0.89 -10.50 5.95
CA VAL A 50 -0.20 -11.59 5.27
C VAL A 50 -0.78 -12.93 5.73
N GLY A 51 -0.62 -13.97 4.93
CA GLY A 51 -1.05 -15.32 5.27
C GLY A 51 -0.12 -16.04 6.25
N THR A 52 -0.59 -17.18 6.76
CA THR A 52 0.21 -18.11 7.58
C THR A 52 1.21 -18.92 6.75
N ASP A 53 1.22 -18.76 5.43
CA ASP A 53 2.05 -19.47 4.48
C ASP A 53 3.53 -19.01 4.48
N SER A 54 4.34 -19.64 3.62
CA SER A 54 5.76 -19.27 3.45
C SER A 54 5.95 -17.85 2.93
N PHE A 55 5.06 -17.38 2.07
CA PHE A 55 5.13 -16.03 1.50
C PHE A 55 4.87 -14.95 2.55
N GLY A 56 3.97 -15.19 3.51
CA GLY A 56 3.76 -14.29 4.63
C GLY A 56 5.04 -14.12 5.49
N LYS A 57 5.74 -15.22 5.75
CA LYS A 57 7.03 -15.18 6.47
C LYS A 57 8.09 -14.42 5.69
N ILE A 58 8.17 -14.63 4.36
CA ILE A 58 9.10 -13.92 3.47
C ILE A 58 8.80 -12.42 3.49
N MET A 59 7.53 -12.03 3.36
CA MET A 59 7.10 -10.62 3.37
C MET A 59 7.51 -9.94 4.69
N ILE A 60 7.13 -10.50 5.84
CA ILE A 60 7.47 -9.93 7.15
C ILE A 60 8.98 -9.78 7.31
N SER A 61 9.74 -10.85 7.02
CA SER A 61 11.20 -10.85 7.16
C SER A 61 11.85 -9.79 6.24
N ALA A 62 11.38 -9.66 5.01
CA ALA A 62 11.91 -8.70 4.05
C ALA A 62 11.70 -7.26 4.53
N ILE A 63 10.52 -6.94 5.07
CA ILE A 63 10.18 -5.62 5.61
C ILE A 63 11.01 -5.33 6.87
N GLN A 64 11.08 -6.27 7.81
CA GLN A 64 11.88 -6.16 9.04
C GLN A 64 13.36 -5.94 8.77
N ASN A 65 13.93 -6.68 7.81
CA ASN A 65 15.34 -6.55 7.43
C ASN A 65 15.68 -5.16 6.83
N LYS A 66 14.68 -4.39 6.42
CA LYS A 66 14.84 -2.98 5.98
C LYS A 66 14.64 -1.99 7.13
N GLY A 67 14.40 -2.47 8.35
CA GLY A 67 14.25 -1.63 9.55
C GLY A 67 12.89 -0.96 9.69
N VAL A 68 11.88 -1.43 8.96
CA VAL A 68 10.49 -0.97 9.08
C VAL A 68 9.83 -1.66 10.27
N ASP A 69 9.04 -0.93 11.05
CA ASP A 69 8.24 -1.50 12.13
C ASP A 69 7.07 -2.32 11.55
N THR A 70 7.03 -3.60 11.92
CA THR A 70 6.03 -4.58 11.46
C THR A 70 5.09 -5.04 12.57
N SER A 71 5.10 -4.37 13.71
CA SER A 71 4.35 -4.78 14.91
C SER A 71 2.83 -4.82 14.71
N HIS A 72 2.33 -4.16 13.67
CA HIS A 72 0.92 -4.11 13.30
C HIS A 72 0.58 -4.86 12.00
N ILE A 73 1.47 -5.73 11.51
CA ILE A 73 1.09 -6.67 10.45
C ILE A 73 0.16 -7.74 11.04
N GLN A 74 -0.97 -7.97 10.38
CA GLN A 74 -1.91 -9.04 10.71
C GLN A 74 -1.47 -10.33 10.00
N VAL A 75 -1.32 -11.41 10.77
CA VAL A 75 -1.11 -12.74 10.19
C VAL A 75 -2.44 -13.48 10.26
N LEU A 76 -3.07 -13.68 9.11
CA LEU A 76 -4.39 -14.31 8.98
C LEU A 76 -4.25 -15.72 8.43
N ASP A 77 -5.18 -16.60 8.80
CA ASP A 77 -5.17 -17.98 8.29
C ASP A 77 -5.49 -17.99 6.79
N GLY A 78 -4.56 -18.51 5.99
CA GLY A 78 -4.67 -18.54 4.54
C GLY A 78 -3.38 -18.19 3.80
N LYS A 79 -3.53 -17.81 2.54
CA LYS A 79 -2.41 -17.48 1.64
C LYS A 79 -2.17 -15.97 1.60
N THR A 80 -0.90 -15.60 1.53
CA THR A 80 -0.47 -14.23 1.20
C THR A 80 -0.82 -13.89 -0.25
N ALA A 81 -1.11 -12.62 -0.54
CA ALA A 81 -1.38 -12.17 -1.89
C ALA A 81 -0.19 -12.40 -2.83
N VAL A 82 -0.49 -12.83 -4.05
CA VAL A 82 0.51 -13.11 -5.08
C VAL A 82 0.10 -12.46 -6.40
N THR A 83 1.03 -11.80 -7.05
CA THR A 83 0.92 -11.36 -8.43
C THR A 83 1.85 -12.23 -9.28
N HIS A 84 1.30 -12.97 -10.22
CA HIS A 84 2.11 -13.70 -11.20
C HIS A 84 2.66 -12.73 -12.23
N VAL A 85 3.96 -12.82 -12.52
CA VAL A 85 4.66 -11.91 -13.41
C VAL A 85 5.42 -12.76 -14.45
N ASP A 86 5.24 -12.44 -15.72
CA ASP A 86 6.05 -12.96 -16.81
C ASP A 86 6.99 -11.89 -17.36
N ILE A 87 8.06 -12.34 -18.02
CA ILE A 87 8.95 -11.46 -18.77
C ILE A 87 8.73 -11.75 -20.26
N VAL A 88 8.21 -10.76 -20.99
CA VAL A 88 7.98 -10.84 -22.43
C VAL A 88 8.78 -9.71 -23.08
N ASP A 89 9.68 -10.05 -24.02
CA ASP A 89 10.55 -9.10 -24.72
C ASP A 89 11.36 -8.17 -23.80
N GLY A 90 11.68 -8.64 -22.58
CA GLY A 90 12.44 -7.89 -21.58
C GLY A 90 11.57 -7.01 -20.66
N ASP A 91 10.28 -6.90 -20.91
CA ASP A 91 9.33 -6.16 -20.10
C ASP A 91 8.51 -7.07 -19.18
N ARG A 92 8.11 -6.52 -18.02
CA ARG A 92 7.25 -7.21 -17.07
C ARG A 92 5.79 -7.17 -17.53
N VAL A 93 5.19 -8.35 -17.65
CA VAL A 93 3.77 -8.52 -17.92
C VAL A 93 3.10 -9.09 -16.68
N PHE A 94 2.17 -8.32 -16.11
CA PHE A 94 1.40 -8.76 -14.96
C PHE A 94 0.29 -9.69 -15.41
N GLY A 95 0.29 -10.89 -14.82
CA GLY A 95 -0.68 -11.96 -15.09
C GLY A 95 -1.76 -12.04 -14.01
N LYS A 96 -2.01 -13.27 -13.53
CA LYS A 96 -3.01 -13.53 -12.50
C LYS A 96 -2.65 -12.87 -11.17
N TYR A 97 -3.61 -12.20 -10.54
CA TYR A 97 -3.52 -11.73 -9.17
C TYR A 97 -4.36 -12.64 -8.26
N GLU A 98 -3.77 -13.09 -7.17
CA GLU A 98 -4.43 -13.84 -6.11
C GLU A 98 -4.40 -12.99 -4.84
N GLU A 99 -5.55 -12.50 -4.43
CA GLU A 99 -5.68 -11.54 -3.32
C GLU A 99 -5.36 -12.15 -1.95
N GLY A 100 -5.65 -13.46 -1.80
CA GLY A 100 -5.42 -14.16 -0.55
C GLY A 100 -6.12 -13.50 0.64
N VAL A 101 -5.43 -13.47 1.78
CA VAL A 101 -5.97 -12.91 3.03
C VAL A 101 -6.15 -11.38 3.02
N LEU A 102 -5.67 -10.68 1.99
CA LEU A 102 -5.94 -9.25 1.86
C LEU A 102 -7.43 -8.95 1.68
N ALA A 103 -8.20 -9.88 1.09
CA ALA A 103 -9.66 -9.76 0.97
C ALA A 103 -10.37 -9.60 2.34
N ASP A 104 -9.76 -10.11 3.40
CA ASP A 104 -10.31 -10.06 4.77
C ASP A 104 -9.63 -8.99 5.64
N PHE A 105 -8.68 -8.23 5.08
CA PHE A 105 -7.96 -7.20 5.82
C PHE A 105 -8.87 -6.07 6.24
N LYS A 106 -8.82 -5.72 7.53
CA LYS A 106 -9.49 -4.56 8.11
C LYS A 106 -8.64 -3.97 9.22
N LEU A 107 -8.59 -2.65 9.29
CA LEU A 107 -7.93 -1.98 10.41
C LEU A 107 -8.71 -2.21 11.70
N ARG A 108 -8.02 -2.72 12.72
CA ARG A 108 -8.55 -2.83 14.09
C ARG A 108 -8.37 -1.51 14.82
N GLU A 109 -9.12 -1.27 15.89
CA GLU A 109 -9.00 -0.05 16.72
C GLU A 109 -7.56 0.20 17.19
N GLN A 110 -6.84 -0.86 17.55
CA GLN A 110 -5.43 -0.76 17.94
C GLN A 110 -4.52 -0.33 16.80
N ASP A 111 -4.81 -0.74 15.56
CA ASP A 111 -4.05 -0.35 14.37
C ASP A 111 -4.28 1.13 14.06
N ILE A 112 -5.53 1.61 14.13
CA ILE A 112 -5.87 3.03 13.97
C ILE A 112 -5.19 3.87 15.05
N SER A 113 -5.23 3.43 16.31
CA SER A 113 -4.57 4.11 17.43
C SER A 113 -3.06 4.17 17.28
N PHE A 114 -2.45 3.16 16.68
CA PHE A 114 -1.03 3.12 16.37
C PHE A 114 -0.69 4.07 15.20
N ILE A 115 -1.45 4.04 14.10
CA ILE A 115 -1.28 4.89 12.93
C ILE A 115 -1.30 6.37 13.32
N LYS A 116 -2.24 6.79 14.16
CA LYS A 116 -2.38 8.18 14.65
C LYS A 116 -1.17 8.70 15.44
N LYS A 117 -0.23 7.85 15.85
CA LYS A 117 1.02 8.26 16.50
C LYS A 117 2.14 8.65 15.51
N HIS A 118 1.87 8.60 14.22
CA HIS A 118 2.80 8.97 13.14
C HIS A 118 2.57 10.43 12.70
N ASP A 119 3.44 10.92 11.84
CA ASP A 119 3.38 12.28 11.30
C ASP A 119 2.62 12.33 9.96
N LEU A 120 2.49 11.16 9.30
CA LEU A 120 1.83 11.00 8.02
C LEU A 120 1.33 9.54 7.88
N ALA A 121 0.12 9.37 7.42
CA ALA A 121 -0.38 8.08 6.91
C ALA A 121 -0.25 8.04 5.39
N VAL A 122 0.25 6.92 4.84
CA VAL A 122 0.32 6.69 3.40
C VAL A 122 -0.43 5.41 3.07
N THR A 123 -1.33 5.49 2.11
CA THR A 123 -2.13 4.36 1.61
C THR A 123 -2.43 4.53 0.12
N GLY A 124 -3.19 3.64 -0.47
CA GLY A 124 -3.60 3.73 -1.87
C GLY A 124 -4.92 3.02 -2.13
N ILE A 125 -5.33 3.06 -3.37
CA ILE A 125 -6.64 2.54 -3.81
C ILE A 125 -6.82 1.03 -3.56
N TRP A 126 -5.73 0.30 -3.42
CA TRP A 126 -5.72 -1.13 -3.11
C TRP A 126 -5.64 -1.41 -1.60
N GLY A 127 -5.55 -0.36 -0.78
CA GLY A 127 -5.38 -0.47 0.67
C GLY A 127 -6.64 -0.85 1.44
N MET A 128 -7.81 -0.70 0.82
CA MET A 128 -9.14 -1.06 1.37
C MET A 128 -9.44 -0.46 2.76
N ILE A 129 -8.99 0.79 2.99
CA ILE A 129 -9.17 1.49 4.27
C ILE A 129 -9.90 2.82 4.13
N GLU A 130 -10.63 3.00 3.05
CA GLU A 130 -11.35 4.25 2.77
C GLU A 130 -12.42 4.57 3.83
N ASP A 131 -12.96 3.57 4.53
CA ASP A 131 -13.93 3.74 5.61
C ASP A 131 -13.29 4.27 6.89
N GLU A 132 -12.00 4.01 7.12
CA GLU A 132 -11.25 4.46 8.28
C GLU A 132 -10.55 5.81 8.08
N LEU A 133 -10.46 6.30 6.83
CA LEU A 133 -9.84 7.60 6.54
C LEU A 133 -10.43 8.76 7.36
N PRO A 134 -11.76 8.85 7.59
CA PRO A 134 -12.32 9.89 8.44
C PRO A 134 -11.79 9.89 9.88
N LEU A 135 -11.39 8.73 10.40
CA LEU A 135 -10.84 8.60 11.75
C LEU A 135 -9.35 8.96 11.81
N ILE A 136 -8.61 8.66 10.74
CA ILE A 136 -7.17 8.90 10.65
C ILE A 136 -6.90 10.37 10.34
N SER A 137 -7.58 10.93 9.36
CA SER A 137 -7.36 12.30 8.85
C SER A 137 -7.66 13.41 9.85
N LYS A 138 -8.41 13.12 10.92
CA LYS A 138 -8.65 14.05 12.02
C LYS A 138 -7.40 14.34 12.84
N GLU A 139 -6.45 13.43 12.86
CA GLU A 139 -5.27 13.49 13.74
C GLU A 139 -3.98 13.74 12.96
N ILE A 140 -3.85 13.14 11.80
CA ILE A 140 -2.63 13.21 10.98
C ILE A 140 -2.96 13.37 9.49
N PRO A 141 -2.11 14.03 8.70
CA PRO A 141 -2.27 14.11 7.25
C PRO A 141 -2.24 12.73 6.60
N VAL A 142 -2.97 12.61 5.49
CA VAL A 142 -3.07 11.39 4.68
C VAL A 142 -2.56 11.65 3.28
N ALA A 143 -1.64 10.82 2.82
CA ALA A 143 -1.23 10.71 1.42
C ALA A 143 -1.88 9.48 0.81
N PHE A 144 -2.55 9.65 -0.33
CA PHE A 144 -3.31 8.57 -0.97
C PHE A 144 -2.92 8.44 -2.45
N ASP A 145 -2.51 7.24 -2.84
CA ASP A 145 -2.21 6.91 -4.23
C ASP A 145 -3.45 6.30 -4.90
N PHE A 146 -4.04 7.07 -5.81
CA PHE A 146 -5.19 6.65 -6.61
C PHE A 146 -4.79 5.92 -7.90
N ALA A 147 -3.48 5.73 -8.15
CA ALA A 147 -2.95 5.15 -9.38
C ALA A 147 -3.55 5.84 -10.62
N ASN A 148 -3.94 5.07 -11.62
CA ASN A 148 -4.64 5.59 -12.83
C ASN A 148 -6.18 5.49 -12.72
N LYS A 149 -6.73 5.42 -11.51
CA LYS A 149 -8.15 5.12 -11.25
C LYS A 149 -8.99 6.35 -10.91
N PHE A 150 -8.74 7.48 -11.56
CA PHE A 150 -9.42 8.76 -11.28
C PHE A 150 -10.97 8.72 -11.40
N ALA A 151 -11.51 7.79 -12.19
CA ALA A 151 -12.96 7.59 -12.33
C ALA A 151 -13.55 6.55 -11.36
N ASN A 152 -12.72 5.93 -10.49
CA ASN A 152 -13.18 4.93 -9.53
C ASN A 152 -14.01 5.62 -8.43
N PRO A 153 -15.15 5.04 -8.00
CA PRO A 153 -15.98 5.59 -6.90
C PRO A 153 -15.23 5.82 -5.59
N ILE A 154 -14.15 5.08 -5.32
CA ILE A 154 -13.28 5.27 -4.15
C ILE A 154 -12.68 6.70 -4.14
N VAL A 155 -12.46 7.32 -5.29
CA VAL A 155 -11.93 8.69 -5.35
C VAL A 155 -12.87 9.65 -4.63
N GLU A 156 -14.16 9.62 -4.95
CA GLU A 156 -15.16 10.51 -4.34
C GLU A 156 -15.31 10.24 -2.82
N LYS A 157 -15.17 8.98 -2.41
CA LYS A 157 -15.25 8.56 -1.02
C LYS A 157 -14.04 8.99 -0.20
N ALA A 158 -12.83 8.86 -0.77
CA ALA A 158 -11.57 9.10 -0.07
C ALA A 158 -11.11 10.56 -0.10
N ILE A 159 -11.31 11.28 -1.22
CA ILE A 159 -10.73 12.60 -1.46
C ILE A 159 -11.00 13.64 -0.36
N PRO A 160 -12.19 13.67 0.32
CA PRO A 160 -12.44 14.60 1.41
C PRO A 160 -11.51 14.46 2.62
N TYR A 161 -10.84 13.31 2.75
CA TYR A 161 -9.98 12.95 3.89
C TYR A 161 -8.50 12.90 3.54
N VAL A 162 -8.15 13.26 2.30
CA VAL A 162 -6.80 13.16 1.76
C VAL A 162 -6.14 14.54 1.74
N THR A 163 -4.91 14.61 2.29
CA THR A 163 -4.09 15.82 2.26
C THR A 163 -3.25 15.88 0.98
N TYR A 164 -2.72 14.73 0.54
CA TYR A 164 -1.88 14.61 -0.65
C TYR A 164 -2.43 13.51 -1.55
N ALA A 165 -3.02 13.88 -2.68
CA ALA A 165 -3.57 12.95 -3.66
C ALA A 165 -2.59 12.73 -4.81
N PHE A 166 -2.24 11.47 -5.10
CA PHE A 166 -1.38 11.09 -6.20
C PHE A 166 -2.17 10.35 -7.27
N PHE A 167 -1.99 10.78 -8.52
CA PHE A 167 -2.60 10.16 -9.70
C PHE A 167 -1.53 9.93 -10.77
N SER A 168 -1.61 8.78 -11.42
CA SER A 168 -0.83 8.46 -12.60
C SER A 168 -1.71 8.63 -13.84
N PHE A 169 -1.23 9.41 -14.81
CA PHE A 169 -1.95 9.66 -16.07
C PHE A 169 -1.07 9.34 -17.26
N ASP A 170 -1.62 8.59 -18.21
CA ASP A 170 -1.20 8.65 -19.59
C ASP A 170 -1.83 9.88 -20.29
N GLU A 171 -1.55 10.07 -21.56
CA GLU A 171 -2.01 11.26 -22.28
C GLU A 171 -3.54 11.29 -22.46
N GLU A 172 -4.15 10.13 -22.65
CA GLU A 172 -5.60 9.97 -22.83
C GLU A 172 -6.33 10.24 -21.52
N SER A 173 -5.98 9.57 -20.45
CA SER A 173 -6.60 9.75 -19.12
C SER A 173 -6.41 11.16 -18.57
N ARG A 174 -5.30 11.85 -18.93
CA ARG A 174 -5.09 13.26 -18.56
C ARG A 174 -6.12 14.18 -19.20
N ASN A 175 -6.46 13.93 -20.47
CA ASN A 175 -7.46 14.72 -21.17
C ASN A 175 -8.87 14.47 -20.61
N GLU A 176 -9.21 13.22 -20.32
CA GLU A 176 -10.48 12.88 -19.66
C GLU A 176 -10.60 13.51 -18.27
N PHE A 177 -9.55 13.46 -17.46
CA PHE A 177 -9.53 14.10 -16.16
C PHE A 177 -9.76 15.61 -16.25
N ARG A 178 -9.09 16.30 -17.19
CA ARG A 178 -9.28 17.74 -17.41
C ARG A 178 -10.71 18.06 -17.82
N GLN A 179 -11.33 17.26 -18.70
CA GLN A 179 -12.73 17.48 -19.10
C GLN A 179 -13.69 17.29 -17.92
N LYS A 180 -13.43 16.34 -17.03
CA LYS A 180 -14.31 16.05 -15.88
C LYS A 180 -14.20 17.07 -14.75
N TYR A 181 -13.03 17.64 -14.51
CA TYR A 181 -12.75 18.44 -13.30
C TYR A 181 -12.33 19.89 -13.57
N HIS A 182 -12.22 20.33 -14.83
CA HIS A 182 -11.89 21.71 -15.21
C HIS A 182 -13.01 22.39 -16.00
N SER A 183 -14.26 22.03 -15.76
CA SER A 183 -15.43 22.76 -16.30
C SER A 183 -15.86 23.88 -15.35
#